data_e0c17ddf076e01314ca3054cf2e6ff54
#
_entry.id   e0c17ddf076e01314ca3054cf2e6ff54
#
_cell.length_a   1.000
_cell.length_b   1.000
_cell.length_c   1.000
_cell.angle_alpha   90.00
_cell.angle_beta   90.00
_cell.angle_gamma   90.00
#
_symmetry.space_group_name_H-M   'P 1'
#
loop_
_entity.id
_entity.type
_entity.pdbx_description
1 polymer ?
#
loop_
_entity_poly.entity_id
_entity_poly.type
_entity_poly.pdbx_seq_one_letter_code
_entity_poly.pdbx_strand_id
1 'polypeptide(L)'
;DNYMDASGAAEVLSKGPQTDPTGLIRVRGIKLYMDGALGSRGAALLEPYSDAEGLGLQLTPRDQGLALMKKAKAVGAQVAMHAIGDRGNRMTLDWFEEALAGDTKARWRIEHAQIVTDTDLPRFAKLGVIASMQPSHAIGDLYFAPARLGKERLHEGYRWKDFLDAGVVVDARHADFLAD
;
A
#
# COMPACT_ATOMS: atom_id res chain seq x y z
N ASP A 1 -14.13 -3.84 -8.19
CA ASP A 1 -12.90 -4.64 -8.33
C ASP A 1 -12.55 -5.24 -6.96
N ASN A 2 -12.22 -6.52 -6.95
CA ASN A 2 -11.85 -7.27 -5.75
C ASN A 2 -10.39 -7.71 -5.81
N TYR A 3 -9.76 -7.80 -4.64
CA TYR A 3 -8.43 -8.34 -4.44
C TYR A 3 -8.52 -9.50 -3.46
N MET A 4 -7.93 -10.63 -3.81
CA MET A 4 -7.97 -11.83 -2.98
C MET A 4 -6.82 -11.80 -1.97
N ASP A 5 -7.13 -12.11 -0.72
CA ASP A 5 -6.12 -12.29 0.33
C ASP A 5 -5.26 -13.55 0.08
N ALA A 6 -4.36 -13.86 0.99
CA ALA A 6 -3.47 -15.01 0.85
C ALA A 6 -4.23 -16.34 0.67
N SER A 7 -5.45 -16.47 1.21
CA SER A 7 -6.25 -17.69 1.11
C SER A 7 -6.88 -17.87 -0.28
N GLY A 8 -7.32 -16.77 -0.90
CA GLY A 8 -7.91 -16.77 -2.24
C GLY A 8 -6.91 -16.55 -3.38
N ALA A 9 -5.68 -16.17 -3.06
CA ALA A 9 -4.67 -15.81 -4.05
C ALA A 9 -4.34 -16.93 -5.06
N ALA A 10 -4.41 -18.20 -4.64
CA ALA A 10 -4.00 -19.33 -5.46
C ALA A 10 -4.77 -19.39 -6.80
N GLU A 11 -6.06 -19.10 -6.80
CA GLU A 11 -6.87 -19.10 -8.02
C GLU A 11 -6.45 -17.97 -8.96
N VAL A 12 -6.33 -16.74 -8.45
CA VAL A 12 -5.90 -15.58 -9.25
C VAL A 12 -4.49 -15.77 -9.80
N LEU A 13 -3.59 -16.31 -9.00
CA LEU A 13 -2.20 -16.55 -9.41
C LEU A 13 -2.05 -17.70 -10.43
N SER A 14 -3.05 -18.57 -10.54
CA SER A 14 -3.06 -19.65 -11.55
C SER A 14 -3.80 -19.27 -12.83
N LYS A 15 -4.90 -18.51 -12.72
CA LYS A 15 -5.79 -18.19 -13.85
C LYS A 15 -5.66 -16.75 -14.36
N GLY A 16 -5.01 -15.86 -13.60
CA GLY A 16 -4.99 -14.42 -13.84
C GLY A 16 -6.28 -13.72 -13.37
N PRO A 17 -6.41 -12.42 -13.67
CA PRO A 17 -7.61 -11.64 -13.35
C PRO A 17 -8.86 -12.22 -14.03
N GLN A 18 -9.98 -12.19 -13.32
CA GLN A 18 -11.25 -12.74 -13.79
C GLN A 18 -12.38 -11.73 -13.67
N THR A 19 -13.35 -11.86 -14.55
CA THR A 19 -14.63 -11.12 -14.48
C THR A 19 -15.75 -12.14 -14.51
N ASP A 20 -16.73 -11.98 -13.64
CA ASP A 20 -17.92 -12.84 -13.63
C ASP A 20 -18.76 -12.67 -14.91
N PRO A 21 -19.65 -13.61 -15.24
CA PRO A 21 -20.43 -13.54 -16.47
C PRO A 21 -21.34 -12.29 -16.58
N THR A 22 -21.69 -11.68 -15.44
CA THR A 22 -22.51 -10.45 -15.42
C THR A 22 -21.68 -9.18 -15.64
N GLY A 23 -20.35 -9.25 -15.50
CA GLY A 23 -19.45 -8.11 -15.54
C GLY A 23 -19.47 -7.21 -14.29
N LEU A 24 -20.24 -7.59 -13.27
CA LEU A 24 -20.39 -6.83 -12.04
C LEU A 24 -19.24 -7.07 -11.05
N ILE A 25 -18.73 -8.29 -11.03
CA ILE A 25 -17.63 -8.68 -10.13
C ILE A 25 -16.36 -8.90 -10.95
N ARG A 26 -15.30 -8.20 -10.55
CA ARG A 26 -13.97 -8.37 -11.16
C ARG A 26 -12.96 -8.67 -10.07
N VAL A 27 -12.30 -9.81 -10.17
CA VAL A 27 -11.14 -10.15 -9.36
C VAL A 27 -9.89 -9.70 -10.10
N ARG A 28 -9.26 -8.63 -9.60
CA ARG A 28 -8.14 -7.95 -10.29
C ARG A 28 -6.78 -8.47 -9.89
N GLY A 29 -6.65 -8.96 -8.68
CA GLY A 29 -5.35 -9.29 -8.16
C GLY A 29 -5.37 -9.81 -6.73
N ILE A 30 -4.25 -9.64 -6.05
CA ILE A 30 -4.04 -10.11 -4.68
C ILE A 30 -3.83 -8.94 -3.72
N LYS A 31 -4.27 -9.12 -2.47
CA LYS A 31 -4.04 -8.20 -1.34
C LYS A 31 -2.93 -8.76 -0.45
N LEU A 32 -1.95 -7.92 -0.16
CA LEU A 32 -0.85 -8.21 0.77
C LEU A 32 -0.76 -7.11 1.83
N TYR A 33 -0.06 -7.40 2.92
CA TYR A 33 0.08 -6.48 4.03
C TYR A 33 1.57 -6.30 4.36
N MET A 34 2.09 -5.08 4.20
CA MET A 34 3.47 -4.78 4.58
C MET A 34 3.60 -4.56 6.08
N ASP A 35 2.68 -3.77 6.65
CA ASP A 35 2.72 -3.35 8.04
C ASP A 35 1.31 -3.28 8.65
N GLY A 36 1.21 -2.75 9.87
CA GLY A 36 -0.05 -2.52 10.57
C GLY A 36 -0.46 -1.05 10.60
N ALA A 37 -1.43 -0.72 11.47
CA ALA A 37 -1.99 0.61 11.59
C ALA A 37 -1.14 1.56 12.45
N LEU A 38 -1.23 2.89 12.17
CA LEU A 38 -0.51 3.91 12.92
C LEU A 38 -0.99 4.00 14.37
N GLY A 39 -2.31 3.98 14.59
CA GLY A 39 -2.91 4.13 15.92
C GLY A 39 -2.45 3.06 16.90
N SER A 40 -2.35 1.80 16.47
CA SER A 40 -1.88 0.66 17.27
C SER A 40 -0.36 0.54 17.33
N ARG A 41 0.41 1.44 16.73
CA ARG A 41 1.87 1.39 16.57
C ARG A 41 2.36 0.17 15.78
N GLY A 42 1.53 -0.34 14.89
CA GLY A 42 1.86 -1.42 13.97
C GLY A 42 2.48 -0.94 12.66
N ALA A 43 2.25 0.33 12.27
CA ALA A 43 2.82 0.90 11.06
C ALA A 43 4.35 0.90 11.13
N ALA A 44 5.02 0.43 10.07
CA ALA A 44 6.47 0.34 10.04
C ALA A 44 7.10 1.70 9.75
N LEU A 45 7.82 2.25 10.71
CA LEU A 45 8.46 3.56 10.63
C LEU A 45 9.98 3.44 10.45
N LEU A 46 10.59 4.44 9.81
CA LEU A 46 12.05 4.58 9.66
C LEU A 46 12.69 4.98 11.00
N GLU A 47 12.04 5.87 11.72
CA GLU A 47 12.46 6.32 13.05
C GLU A 47 11.44 5.84 14.10
N PRO A 48 11.84 5.67 15.37
CA PRO A 48 10.93 5.22 16.42
C PRO A 48 9.67 6.09 16.54
N TYR A 49 8.61 5.49 17.04
CA TYR A 49 7.44 6.26 17.47
C TYR A 49 7.83 7.32 18.47
N SER A 50 7.23 8.53 18.38
CA SER A 50 7.56 9.62 19.30
C SER A 50 7.03 9.41 20.72
N ASP A 51 6.05 8.53 20.86
CA ASP A 51 5.39 8.20 22.13
C ASP A 51 5.61 6.74 22.58
N ALA A 52 6.50 6.00 21.93
CA ALA A 52 6.84 4.63 22.32
C ALA A 52 8.16 4.19 21.70
N GLU A 53 8.79 3.20 22.30
CA GLU A 53 9.91 2.49 21.70
C GLU A 53 9.42 1.60 20.54
N GLY A 54 10.30 1.40 19.54
CA GLY A 54 10.05 0.50 18.42
C GLY A 54 9.70 1.19 17.11
N LEU A 55 9.78 0.42 16.05
CA LEU A 55 9.67 0.86 14.66
C LEU A 55 8.43 0.25 13.94
N GLY A 56 7.48 -0.28 14.69
CA GLY A 56 6.34 -1.00 14.12
C GLY A 56 6.67 -2.41 13.64
N LEU A 57 5.81 -2.97 12.80
CA LEU A 57 5.83 -4.37 12.40
C LEU A 57 6.04 -4.50 10.88
N GLN A 58 6.75 -5.52 10.47
CA GLN A 58 6.69 -6.05 9.10
C GLN A 58 5.87 -7.34 9.12
N LEU A 59 4.75 -7.38 8.40
CA LEU A 59 3.82 -8.51 8.43
C LEU A 59 4.14 -9.58 7.37
N THR A 60 4.49 -9.16 6.16
CA THR A 60 4.85 -10.11 5.09
C THR A 60 6.36 -10.29 5.03
N PRO A 61 6.90 -11.52 5.15
CA PRO A 61 8.31 -11.78 4.90
C PRO A 61 8.68 -11.48 3.44
N ARG A 62 9.88 -10.89 3.22
CA ARG A 62 10.32 -10.41 1.90
C ARG A 62 10.23 -11.49 0.82
N ASP A 63 10.81 -12.64 1.06
CA ASP A 63 10.89 -13.70 0.05
C ASP A 63 9.51 -14.23 -0.34
N GLN A 64 8.60 -14.35 0.63
CA GLN A 64 7.21 -14.71 0.39
C GLN A 64 6.48 -13.65 -0.42
N GLY A 65 6.59 -12.37 -0.02
CA GLY A 65 5.97 -11.26 -0.72
C GLY A 65 6.44 -11.15 -2.18
N LEU A 66 7.75 -11.17 -2.40
CA LEU A 66 8.33 -11.12 -3.75
C LEU A 66 7.93 -12.30 -4.62
N ALA A 67 7.88 -13.52 -4.06
CA ALA A 67 7.44 -14.69 -4.81
C ALA A 67 6.00 -14.55 -5.30
N LEU A 68 5.09 -14.04 -4.44
CA LEU A 68 3.69 -13.77 -4.80
C LEU A 68 3.58 -12.66 -5.84
N MET A 69 4.33 -11.56 -5.68
CA MET A 69 4.37 -10.45 -6.64
C MET A 69 4.85 -10.88 -8.02
N LYS A 70 5.93 -11.67 -8.10
CA LYS A 70 6.45 -12.19 -9.38
C LYS A 70 5.43 -13.11 -10.06
N LYS A 71 4.71 -13.93 -9.28
CA LYS A 71 3.60 -14.75 -9.83
C LYS A 71 2.45 -13.88 -10.32
N ALA A 72 2.02 -12.87 -9.55
CA ALA A 72 0.98 -11.93 -9.95
C ALA A 72 1.35 -11.22 -11.25
N LYS A 73 2.59 -10.71 -11.34
CA LYS A 73 3.11 -10.08 -12.56
C LYS A 73 3.03 -10.99 -13.77
N ALA A 74 3.43 -12.27 -13.62
CA ALA A 74 3.46 -13.24 -14.71
C ALA A 74 2.07 -13.53 -15.32
N VAL A 75 1.00 -13.39 -14.52
CA VAL A 75 -0.39 -13.62 -14.98
C VAL A 75 -1.16 -12.32 -15.22
N GLY A 76 -0.50 -11.16 -15.17
CA GLY A 76 -1.13 -9.85 -15.37
C GLY A 76 -2.05 -9.43 -14.22
N ALA A 77 -1.91 -10.03 -13.04
CA ALA A 77 -2.68 -9.66 -11.86
C ALA A 77 -2.07 -8.43 -11.16
N GLN A 78 -2.94 -7.58 -10.62
CA GLN A 78 -2.51 -6.46 -9.80
C GLN A 78 -2.12 -6.93 -8.40
N VAL A 79 -1.25 -6.15 -7.74
CA VAL A 79 -0.96 -6.28 -6.31
C VAL A 79 -1.45 -5.02 -5.60
N ALA A 80 -2.30 -5.23 -4.59
CA ALA A 80 -2.71 -4.20 -3.64
C ALA A 80 -1.95 -4.46 -2.33
N MET A 81 -0.97 -3.61 -2.00
CA MET A 81 -0.17 -3.74 -0.79
C MET A 81 -0.62 -2.72 0.24
N HIS A 82 -1.06 -3.17 1.41
CA HIS A 82 -1.25 -2.28 2.56
C HIS A 82 0.11 -1.77 3.05
N ALA A 83 0.28 -0.47 3.10
CA ALA A 83 1.44 0.16 3.72
C ALA A 83 1.08 1.55 4.29
N ILE A 84 1.22 1.69 5.60
CA ILE A 84 0.90 2.93 6.33
C ILE A 84 2.16 3.70 6.69
N GLY A 85 3.14 3.05 7.32
CA GLY A 85 4.37 3.71 7.76
C GLY A 85 5.31 4.05 6.60
N ASP A 86 6.18 5.02 6.82
CA ASP A 86 7.18 5.46 5.83
C ASP A 86 8.17 4.35 5.47
N ARG A 87 8.63 3.54 6.44
CA ARG A 87 9.40 2.33 6.17
C ARG A 87 8.59 1.29 5.41
N GLY A 88 7.32 1.10 5.77
CA GLY A 88 6.42 0.18 5.07
C GLY A 88 6.23 0.56 3.61
N ASN A 89 6.00 1.84 3.34
CA ASN A 89 5.90 2.37 1.97
C ASN A 89 7.21 2.22 1.18
N ARG A 90 8.36 2.55 1.78
CA ARG A 90 9.68 2.37 1.16
C ARG A 90 9.93 0.93 0.77
N MET A 91 9.73 -0.01 1.70
CA MET A 91 9.92 -1.44 1.44
C MET A 91 8.97 -1.93 0.33
N THR A 92 7.73 -1.47 0.32
CA THR A 92 6.78 -1.82 -0.74
C THR A 92 7.25 -1.33 -2.10
N LEU A 93 7.72 -0.09 -2.19
CA LEU A 93 8.25 0.47 -3.43
C LEU A 93 9.51 -0.28 -3.91
N ASP A 94 10.39 -0.68 -2.98
CA ASP A 94 11.57 -1.50 -3.30
C ASP A 94 11.18 -2.85 -3.90
N TRP A 95 10.19 -3.52 -3.30
CA TRP A 95 9.71 -4.80 -3.80
C TRP A 95 8.95 -4.67 -5.12
N PHE A 96 8.18 -3.60 -5.29
CA PHE A 96 7.50 -3.31 -6.55
C PHE A 96 8.51 -3.02 -7.67
N GLU A 97 9.56 -2.23 -7.41
CA GLU A 97 10.62 -1.95 -8.38
C GLU A 97 11.30 -3.24 -8.85
N GLU A 98 11.63 -4.16 -7.91
CA GLU A 98 12.19 -5.46 -8.24
C GLU A 98 11.22 -6.35 -9.05
N ALA A 99 9.97 -6.47 -8.61
CA ALA A 99 9.01 -7.39 -9.21
C ALA A 99 8.47 -6.89 -10.55
N LEU A 100 8.27 -5.58 -10.71
CA LEU A 100 7.79 -4.96 -11.95
C LEU A 100 8.85 -4.93 -13.04
N ALA A 101 10.13 -4.88 -12.67
CA ALA A 101 11.26 -4.88 -13.61
C ALA A 101 11.07 -3.86 -14.75
N GLY A 102 10.63 -2.64 -14.42
CA GLY A 102 10.42 -1.54 -15.37
C GLY A 102 9.03 -1.47 -16.00
N ASP A 103 8.11 -2.37 -15.70
CA ASP A 103 6.71 -2.26 -16.17
C ASP A 103 5.92 -1.25 -15.36
N THR A 104 5.75 -0.05 -15.89
CA THR A 104 4.97 1.03 -15.27
C THR A 104 3.47 0.95 -15.56
N LYS A 105 3.01 -0.05 -16.33
CA LYS A 105 1.60 -0.19 -16.74
C LYS A 105 0.84 -1.24 -15.92
N ALA A 106 1.52 -1.95 -15.04
CA ALA A 106 0.90 -2.98 -14.19
C ALA A 106 -0.16 -2.42 -13.24
N ARG A 107 -0.12 -1.09 -12.95
CA ARG A 107 -1.06 -0.38 -12.09
C ARG A 107 -1.23 -1.03 -10.72
N TRP A 108 -0.14 -1.51 -10.16
CA TRP A 108 -0.13 -1.97 -8.78
C TRP A 108 -0.40 -0.81 -7.85
N ARG A 109 -0.87 -1.10 -6.65
CA ARG A 109 -1.32 -0.04 -5.75
C ARG A 109 -0.83 -0.24 -4.33
N ILE A 110 -0.62 0.88 -3.65
CA ILE A 110 -0.37 0.91 -2.22
C ILE A 110 -1.63 1.44 -1.55
N GLU A 111 -2.24 0.58 -0.72
CA GLU A 111 -3.39 0.96 0.09
C GLU A 111 -2.91 1.78 1.28
N HIS A 112 -3.59 2.83 1.57
CA HIS A 112 -3.30 3.89 2.53
C HIS A 112 -2.23 4.86 2.04
N ALA A 113 -1.01 4.43 1.70
CA ALA A 113 0.10 5.32 1.35
C ALA A 113 0.16 6.54 2.30
N GLN A 114 -0.01 6.26 3.61
CA GLN A 114 -0.45 7.26 4.58
C GLN A 114 0.69 8.17 5.03
N ILE A 115 1.89 7.60 5.27
CA ILE A 115 3.09 8.33 5.66
C ILE A 115 4.17 8.00 4.64
N VAL A 116 4.57 9.00 3.86
CA VAL A 116 5.51 8.82 2.75
C VAL A 116 6.52 9.95 2.73
N THR A 117 7.81 9.60 2.76
CA THR A 117 8.89 10.57 2.76
C THR A 117 8.97 11.33 1.44
N ASP A 118 9.63 12.50 1.46
CA ASP A 118 9.91 13.29 0.24
C ASP A 118 10.70 12.50 -0.81
N THR A 119 11.57 11.60 -0.37
CA THR A 119 12.39 10.78 -1.26
C THR A 119 11.63 9.63 -1.91
N ASP A 120 10.58 9.10 -1.25
CA ASP A 120 9.81 7.97 -1.75
C ASP A 120 8.59 8.40 -2.58
N LEU A 121 8.02 9.58 -2.34
CA LEU A 121 6.85 10.07 -3.05
C LEU A 121 7.02 10.09 -4.59
N PRO A 122 8.14 10.60 -5.17
CA PRO A 122 8.32 10.58 -6.62
C PRO A 122 8.43 9.16 -7.22
N ARG A 123 8.77 8.16 -6.40
CA ARG A 123 8.87 6.77 -6.85
C ARG A 123 7.54 6.18 -7.28
N PHE A 124 6.41 6.64 -6.70
CA PHE A 124 5.08 6.21 -7.12
C PHE A 124 4.85 6.53 -8.60
N ALA A 125 5.10 7.77 -9.03
CA ALA A 125 4.98 8.16 -10.44
C ALA A 125 5.97 7.40 -11.33
N LYS A 126 7.25 7.28 -10.90
CA LYS A 126 8.29 6.56 -11.63
C LYS A 126 7.93 5.10 -11.89
N LEU A 127 7.29 4.43 -10.94
CA LEU A 127 6.91 3.02 -11.02
C LEU A 127 5.48 2.81 -11.57
N GLY A 128 4.71 3.87 -11.78
CA GLY A 128 3.30 3.78 -12.18
C GLY A 128 2.39 3.18 -11.10
N VAL A 129 2.76 3.38 -9.83
CA VAL A 129 2.03 2.88 -8.65
C VAL A 129 0.89 3.83 -8.31
N ILE A 130 -0.27 3.26 -8.01
CA ILE A 130 -1.45 4.00 -7.57
C ILE A 130 -1.38 4.20 -6.05
N ALA A 131 -1.55 5.44 -5.59
CA ALA A 131 -1.77 5.74 -4.17
C ALA A 131 -3.27 5.64 -3.87
N SER A 132 -3.67 4.59 -3.15
CA SER A 132 -5.07 4.33 -2.79
C SER A 132 -5.32 4.82 -1.37
N MET A 133 -5.76 6.05 -1.24
CA MET A 133 -5.78 6.77 0.02
C MET A 133 -7.21 6.96 0.54
N GLN A 134 -7.35 7.03 1.87
CA GLN A 134 -8.62 7.29 2.54
C GLN A 134 -8.58 8.67 3.22
N PRO A 135 -9.22 9.69 2.66
CA PRO A 135 -9.24 11.03 3.27
C PRO A 135 -9.82 11.06 4.68
N SER A 136 -10.74 10.15 5.01
CA SER A 136 -11.31 10.01 6.36
C SER A 136 -10.28 9.68 7.43
N HIS A 137 -9.18 8.99 7.07
CA HIS A 137 -8.11 8.68 8.02
C HIS A 137 -7.44 9.94 8.58
N ALA A 138 -7.27 10.99 7.79
CA ALA A 138 -6.70 12.23 8.30
C ALA A 138 -7.56 12.86 9.41
N ILE A 139 -8.87 12.69 9.33
CA ILE A 139 -9.79 13.19 10.36
C ILE A 139 -9.78 12.26 11.58
N GLY A 140 -9.88 10.95 11.37
CA GLY A 140 -9.87 9.95 12.44
C GLY A 140 -8.56 9.94 13.23
N ASP A 141 -7.45 10.16 12.55
CA ASP A 141 -6.10 10.08 13.13
C ASP A 141 -5.64 11.37 13.83
N LEU A 142 -6.39 12.48 13.71
CA LEU A 142 -6.08 13.77 14.36
C LEU A 142 -5.78 13.62 15.86
N TYR A 143 -6.43 12.68 16.52
CA TYR A 143 -6.31 12.46 17.95
C TYR A 143 -5.02 11.78 18.37
N PHE A 144 -4.35 11.05 17.49
CA PHE A 144 -3.17 10.28 17.87
C PHE A 144 -1.96 10.44 16.92
N ALA A 145 -2.17 10.81 15.65
CA ALA A 145 -1.06 10.92 14.70
C ALA A 145 0.05 11.87 15.18
N PRO A 146 -0.25 13.05 15.77
CA PRO A 146 0.80 13.93 16.31
C PRO A 146 1.62 13.29 17.43
N ALA A 147 0.99 12.48 18.28
CA ALA A 147 1.70 11.77 19.35
C ALA A 147 2.58 10.65 18.81
N ARG A 148 2.09 9.93 17.77
CA ARG A 148 2.81 8.81 17.15
C ARG A 148 4.03 9.26 16.37
N LEU A 149 3.89 10.32 15.56
CA LEU A 149 4.91 10.77 14.63
C LEU A 149 5.80 11.90 15.18
N GLY A 150 5.30 12.66 16.15
CA GLY A 150 5.92 13.93 16.52
C GLY A 150 5.69 14.99 15.43
N LYS A 151 5.91 16.26 15.79
CA LYS A 151 5.61 17.41 14.90
C LYS A 151 6.43 17.40 13.61
N GLU A 152 7.67 16.94 13.70
CA GLU A 152 8.63 16.98 12.58
C GLU A 152 8.25 16.06 11.42
N ARG A 153 7.56 14.96 11.69
CA ARG A 153 7.17 13.96 10.67
C ARG A 153 5.73 14.09 10.18
N LEU A 154 4.93 14.99 10.77
CA LEU A 154 3.52 15.15 10.38
C LEU A 154 3.36 15.59 8.93
N HIS A 155 4.31 16.32 8.36
CA HIS A 155 4.26 16.78 6.97
C HIS A 155 4.38 15.61 5.97
N GLU A 156 4.87 14.45 6.38
CA GLU A 156 4.96 13.25 5.55
C GLU A 156 3.65 12.46 5.52
N GLY A 157 2.68 12.83 6.35
CA GLY A 157 1.38 12.16 6.44
C GLY A 157 0.31 12.77 5.54
N TYR A 158 -0.59 11.93 5.01
CA TYR A 158 -1.83 12.35 4.32
C TYR A 158 -1.61 13.29 3.13
N ARG A 159 -0.64 13.02 2.27
CA ARG A 159 -0.06 13.90 1.26
C ARG A 159 -0.78 13.87 -0.09
N TRP A 160 -2.13 13.89 -0.12
CA TRP A 160 -2.91 13.78 -1.38
C TRP A 160 -2.49 14.81 -2.42
N LYS A 161 -2.32 16.07 -2.01
CA LYS A 161 -1.94 17.14 -2.92
C LYS A 161 -0.56 16.89 -3.52
N ASP A 162 0.40 16.49 -2.72
CA ASP A 162 1.77 16.25 -3.18
C ASP A 162 1.82 15.06 -4.17
N PHE A 163 1.03 14.01 -3.94
CA PHE A 163 0.89 12.92 -4.88
C PHE A 163 0.29 13.40 -6.23
N LEU A 164 -0.76 14.21 -6.19
CA LEU A 164 -1.37 14.78 -7.40
C LEU A 164 -0.39 15.69 -8.15
N ASP A 165 0.32 16.56 -7.44
CA ASP A 165 1.32 17.47 -8.02
C ASP A 165 2.50 16.70 -8.64
N ALA A 166 2.85 15.54 -8.09
CA ALA A 166 3.87 14.63 -8.63
C ALA A 166 3.37 13.76 -9.80
N GLY A 167 2.12 13.92 -10.23
CA GLY A 167 1.53 13.15 -11.34
C GLY A 167 1.18 11.70 -10.98
N VAL A 168 1.09 11.38 -9.70
CA VAL A 168 0.68 10.05 -9.22
C VAL A 168 -0.83 9.88 -9.38
N VAL A 169 -1.28 8.73 -9.82
CA VAL A 169 -2.70 8.38 -9.80
C VAL A 169 -3.14 8.16 -8.35
N VAL A 170 -4.02 9.01 -7.86
CA VAL A 170 -4.62 8.90 -6.52
C VAL A 170 -6.01 8.29 -6.66
N ASP A 171 -6.26 7.20 -5.94
CA ASP A 171 -7.60 6.62 -5.78
C ASP A 171 -8.08 6.91 -4.35
N ALA A 172 -9.17 7.67 -4.22
CA ALA A 172 -9.72 8.12 -2.94
C ALA A 172 -10.98 7.33 -2.52
N ARG A 173 -11.14 6.08 -3.00
CA ARG A 173 -12.30 5.25 -2.68
C ARG A 173 -12.16 4.53 -1.34
N HIS A 174 -13.27 4.47 -0.61
CA HIS A 174 -13.42 3.68 0.62
C HIS A 174 -13.27 2.19 0.33
N ALA A 175 -12.13 1.60 0.64
CA ALA A 175 -11.91 0.15 0.52
C ALA A 175 -12.10 -0.62 1.84
N ASP A 176 -12.20 0.07 2.99
CA ASP A 176 -12.04 -0.56 4.31
C ASP A 176 -13.32 -0.72 5.15
N PHE A 177 -14.51 -0.65 4.55
CA PHE A 177 -15.76 -0.86 5.30
C PHE A 177 -16.14 -2.33 5.54
N LEU A 178 -15.33 -3.29 5.15
CA LEU A 178 -15.65 -4.71 5.26
C LEU A 178 -14.57 -5.57 5.94
N ALA A 179 -13.73 -4.98 6.77
CA ALA A 179 -12.72 -5.69 7.53
C ALA A 179 -12.96 -5.55 9.04
N ASP A 180 -14.14 -5.97 9.53
CA ASP A 180 -14.44 -6.34 10.92
C ASP A 180 -14.98 -7.76 10.96
#